data_28eaa428361712235b5e0e0e3b44215d
#
_entry.id   28eaa428361712235b5e0e0e3b44215d
#
_cell.length_a   1.000
_cell.length_b   1.000
_cell.length_c   1.000
_cell.angle_alpha   90.00
_cell.angle_beta   90.00
_cell.angle_gamma   90.00
#
_symmetry.space_group_name_H-M   'P 1'
#
loop_
_entity.id
_entity.type
_entity.pdbx_description
1 polymer ?
#
loop_
_entity_poly.entity_id
_entity_poly.type
_entity_poly.pdbx_seq_one_letter_code
_entity_poly.pdbx_strand_id
1 'polypeptide(L)'
;MDNKTLSIVSYITIIGWIIAFIIGKDKADDLLKFHLKQGLGLVIFSFIWGILLNIIMYAVNIPFIGILGFASLILMIIGIINAANGVKKPLPIIGSMFEDKFAFIG
;
A
#
# COMPACT_ATOMS: atom_id res chain seq x y z
N MET A 1 18.34 -1.32 -8.11
CA MET A 1 16.94 -1.33 -8.61
C MET A 1 16.57 0.08 -9.05
N ASP A 2 15.84 0.19 -10.14
CA ASP A 2 15.35 1.49 -10.57
C ASP A 2 14.12 1.91 -9.74
N ASN A 3 13.71 3.18 -9.89
CA ASN A 3 12.59 3.70 -9.11
C ASN A 3 11.27 3.02 -9.43
N LYS A 4 11.07 2.60 -10.66
CA LYS A 4 9.86 1.88 -11.04
C LYS A 4 9.79 0.53 -10.34
N THR A 5 10.88 -0.23 -10.32
CA THR A 5 10.95 -1.51 -9.64
C THR A 5 10.76 -1.35 -8.14
N LEU A 6 11.39 -0.36 -7.52
CA LEU A 6 11.22 -0.09 -6.11
C LEU A 6 9.79 0.33 -5.77
N SER A 7 9.12 1.07 -6.68
CA SER A 7 7.71 1.41 -6.49
C SER A 7 6.82 0.17 -6.47
N ILE A 8 7.10 -0.81 -7.32
CA ILE A 8 6.40 -2.08 -7.30
C ILE A 8 6.65 -2.82 -6.01
N VAL A 9 7.91 -2.90 -5.59
CA VAL A 9 8.33 -3.60 -4.37
C VAL A 9 7.66 -3.00 -3.13
N SER A 10 7.41 -1.68 -3.14
CA SER A 10 6.80 -1.00 -1.99
C SER A 10 5.38 -1.48 -1.66
N TYR A 11 4.72 -2.17 -2.57
CA TYR A 11 3.38 -2.72 -2.35
C TYR A 11 3.37 -4.19 -1.94
N ILE A 12 4.50 -4.88 -2.00
CA ILE A 12 4.49 -6.34 -1.85
C ILE A 12 4.21 -6.79 -0.42
N THR A 13 4.82 -6.16 0.56
CA THR A 13 4.56 -6.37 1.98
C THR A 13 5.23 -5.24 2.73
N ILE A 14 5.06 -5.22 4.07
CA ILE A 14 5.83 -4.27 4.87
C ILE A 14 7.34 -4.46 4.67
N ILE A 15 7.79 -5.70 4.51
CA ILE A 15 9.20 -5.99 4.26
C ILE A 15 9.63 -5.39 2.92
N GLY A 16 8.85 -5.59 1.87
CA GLY A 16 9.11 -4.99 0.56
C GLY A 16 9.14 -3.48 0.64
N TRP A 17 8.21 -2.88 1.38
CA TRP A 17 8.18 -1.43 1.56
C TRP A 17 9.46 -0.92 2.24
N ILE A 18 9.90 -1.60 3.29
CA ILE A 18 11.13 -1.21 4.02
C ILE A 18 12.34 -1.28 3.09
N ILE A 19 12.45 -2.34 2.31
CA ILE A 19 13.55 -2.49 1.34
C ILE A 19 13.51 -1.35 0.32
N ALA A 20 12.34 -1.06 -0.24
CA ALA A 20 12.19 0.00 -1.22
C ALA A 20 12.56 1.36 -0.63
N PHE A 21 12.16 1.63 0.61
CA PHE A 21 12.48 2.88 1.28
C PHE A 21 13.98 3.02 1.53
N ILE A 22 14.60 1.98 2.10
CA ILE A 22 16.01 2.04 2.46
C ILE A 22 16.90 2.17 1.22
N ILE A 23 16.64 1.38 0.18
CA ILE A 23 17.44 1.40 -1.03
C ILE A 23 17.21 2.67 -1.83
N GLY A 24 15.97 3.13 -1.92
CA GLY A 24 15.58 4.17 -2.85
C GLY A 24 15.53 5.58 -2.29
N LYS A 25 15.56 5.77 -0.97
CA LYS A 25 15.26 7.07 -0.38
C LYS A 25 16.16 8.22 -0.87
N ASP A 26 17.43 7.94 -1.14
CA ASP A 26 18.38 8.97 -1.56
C ASP A 26 18.27 9.29 -3.05
N LYS A 27 17.65 8.42 -3.83
CA LYS A 27 17.52 8.55 -5.28
C LYS A 27 16.06 8.54 -5.74
N ALA A 28 15.13 8.70 -4.80
CA ALA A 28 13.72 8.60 -5.12
C ALA A 28 13.27 9.76 -6.01
N ASP A 29 12.66 9.41 -7.14
CA ASP A 29 11.96 10.36 -7.98
C ASP A 29 10.52 10.53 -7.48
N ASP A 30 9.74 11.36 -8.18
CA ASP A 30 8.34 11.60 -7.79
C ASP A 30 7.51 10.33 -7.83
N LEU A 31 7.79 9.43 -8.77
CA LEU A 31 7.07 8.16 -8.88
C LEU A 31 7.30 7.29 -7.65
N LEU A 32 8.56 7.10 -7.25
CA LEU A 32 8.87 6.27 -6.09
C LEU A 32 8.34 6.88 -4.82
N LYS A 33 8.49 8.19 -4.63
CA LYS A 33 7.96 8.88 -3.45
C LYS A 33 6.45 8.71 -3.35
N PHE A 34 5.72 8.86 -4.46
CA PHE A 34 4.29 8.69 -4.49
C PHE A 34 3.89 7.27 -4.07
N HIS A 35 4.53 6.27 -4.66
CA HIS A 35 4.18 4.87 -4.37
C HIS A 35 4.64 4.42 -3.00
N LEU A 36 5.72 4.97 -2.45
CA LEU A 36 6.09 4.70 -1.05
C LEU A 36 5.01 5.20 -0.10
N LYS A 37 4.46 6.39 -0.35
CA LYS A 37 3.36 6.91 0.46
C LYS A 37 2.11 6.04 0.34
N GLN A 38 1.76 5.64 -0.87
CA GLN A 38 0.61 4.76 -1.10
C GLN A 38 0.81 3.39 -0.47
N GLY A 39 2.01 2.82 -0.60
CA GLY A 39 2.33 1.51 -0.01
C GLY A 39 2.27 1.53 1.50
N LEU A 40 2.81 2.58 2.14
CA LEU A 40 2.73 2.71 3.59
C LEU A 40 1.29 2.89 4.04
N GLY A 41 0.51 3.70 3.31
CA GLY A 41 -0.91 3.85 3.58
C GLY A 41 -1.66 2.54 3.48
N LEU A 42 -1.31 1.71 2.49
CA LEU A 42 -1.90 0.39 2.33
C LEU A 42 -1.57 -0.53 3.51
N VAL A 43 -0.33 -0.50 4.00
CA VAL A 43 0.06 -1.28 5.17
C VAL A 43 -0.77 -0.88 6.39
N ILE A 44 -0.89 0.42 6.63
CA ILE A 44 -1.68 0.95 7.75
C ILE A 44 -3.16 0.55 7.59
N PHE A 45 -3.72 0.76 6.40
CA PHE A 45 -5.10 0.37 6.12
C PHE A 45 -5.32 -1.12 6.33
N SER A 46 -4.41 -1.96 5.83
CA SER A 46 -4.53 -3.42 5.96
C SER A 46 -4.51 -3.86 7.42
N PHE A 47 -3.68 -3.23 8.23
CA PHE A 47 -3.60 -3.54 9.65
C PHE A 47 -4.91 -3.21 10.36
N ILE A 48 -5.42 -1.99 10.15
CA ILE A 48 -6.68 -1.54 10.76
C ILE A 48 -7.84 -2.37 10.25
N TRP A 49 -7.91 -2.60 8.93
CA TRP A 49 -8.98 -3.38 8.31
C TRP A 49 -9.01 -4.81 8.82
N GLY A 50 -7.82 -5.42 8.98
CA GLY A 50 -7.72 -6.77 9.53
C GLY A 50 -8.23 -6.85 10.96
N ILE A 51 -7.89 -5.88 11.80
CA ILE A 51 -8.39 -5.82 13.18
C ILE A 51 -9.91 -5.68 13.19
N LEU A 52 -10.46 -4.77 12.38
CA LEU A 52 -11.90 -4.56 12.30
C LEU A 52 -12.65 -5.82 11.85
N LEU A 53 -12.13 -6.49 10.81
CA LEU A 53 -12.75 -7.72 10.33
C LEU A 53 -12.71 -8.83 11.37
N ASN A 54 -11.60 -8.95 12.10
CA ASN A 54 -11.51 -9.96 13.16
C ASN A 54 -12.51 -9.70 14.28
N ILE A 55 -12.69 -8.43 14.67
CA ILE A 55 -13.66 -8.06 15.68
C ILE A 55 -15.09 -8.39 15.21
N ILE A 56 -15.42 -8.04 13.98
CA ILE A 56 -16.75 -8.28 13.42
C ILE A 56 -17.01 -9.79 13.31
N MET A 57 -16.04 -10.57 12.83
CA MET A 57 -16.19 -12.01 12.71
C MET A 57 -16.41 -12.66 14.07
N TYR A 58 -15.71 -12.19 15.09
CA TYR A 58 -15.88 -12.71 16.44
C TYR A 58 -17.28 -12.40 17.01
N ALA A 59 -17.78 -11.18 16.75
CA ALA A 59 -19.06 -10.72 17.30
C ALA A 59 -20.26 -11.31 16.56
N VAL A 60 -20.17 -11.44 15.24
CA VAL A 60 -21.33 -11.78 14.38
C VAL A 60 -21.23 -13.18 13.80
N ASN A 61 -20.02 -13.71 13.67
CA ASN A 61 -19.76 -15.06 13.16
C ASN A 61 -20.35 -15.29 11.77
N ILE A 62 -20.11 -14.35 10.84
CA ILE A 62 -20.54 -14.47 9.46
C ILE A 62 -19.34 -14.94 8.61
N PRO A 63 -19.41 -16.17 8.05
CA PRO A 63 -18.23 -16.75 7.36
C PRO A 63 -17.74 -15.94 6.17
N PHE A 64 -18.64 -15.31 5.40
CA PHE A 64 -18.24 -14.59 4.19
C PHE A 64 -17.57 -13.24 4.47
N ILE A 65 -17.54 -12.75 5.71
CA ILE A 65 -16.84 -11.53 6.05
C ILE A 65 -15.33 -11.67 5.73
N GLY A 66 -14.79 -12.88 5.81
CA GLY A 66 -13.40 -13.14 5.44
C GLY A 66 -13.07 -12.73 3.99
N ILE A 67 -14.07 -12.75 3.11
CA ILE A 67 -13.89 -12.32 1.71
C ILE A 67 -13.48 -10.85 1.66
N LEU A 68 -13.97 -10.03 2.58
CA LEU A 68 -13.62 -8.61 2.62
C LEU A 68 -12.14 -8.38 2.95
N GLY A 69 -11.46 -9.39 3.51
CA GLY A 69 -10.03 -9.33 3.73
C GLY A 69 -9.24 -9.25 2.43
N PHE A 70 -9.80 -9.71 1.33
CA PHE A 70 -9.15 -9.60 0.02
C PHE A 70 -9.12 -8.16 -0.51
N ALA A 71 -9.84 -7.22 0.11
CA ALA A 71 -9.82 -5.83 -0.32
C ALA A 71 -8.39 -5.26 -0.30
N SER A 72 -7.60 -5.57 0.73
CA SER A 72 -6.21 -5.13 0.81
C SER A 72 -5.37 -5.73 -0.32
N LEU A 73 -5.61 -7.00 -0.66
CA LEU A 73 -4.90 -7.67 -1.74
C LEU A 73 -5.23 -7.03 -3.09
N ILE A 74 -6.49 -6.71 -3.32
CA ILE A 74 -6.91 -6.03 -4.55
C ILE A 74 -6.24 -4.65 -4.64
N LEU A 75 -6.21 -3.90 -3.55
CA LEU A 75 -5.53 -2.60 -3.52
C LEU A 75 -4.04 -2.74 -3.80
N MET A 76 -3.40 -3.77 -3.24
CA MET A 76 -2.00 -4.05 -3.50
C MET A 76 -1.74 -4.32 -4.98
N ILE A 77 -2.58 -5.12 -5.61
CA ILE A 77 -2.46 -5.43 -7.04
C ILE A 77 -2.61 -4.16 -7.88
N ILE A 78 -3.60 -3.33 -7.56
CA ILE A 78 -3.81 -2.06 -8.27
C ILE A 78 -2.59 -1.15 -8.12
N GLY A 79 -2.03 -1.07 -6.92
CA GLY A 79 -0.82 -0.28 -6.67
C GLY A 79 0.37 -0.77 -7.49
N ILE A 80 0.57 -2.09 -7.54
CA ILE A 80 1.64 -2.69 -8.34
C ILE A 80 1.45 -2.37 -9.83
N ILE A 81 0.23 -2.47 -10.34
CA ILE A 81 -0.06 -2.16 -11.73
C ILE A 81 0.25 -0.69 -12.04
N ASN A 82 -0.18 0.22 -11.17
CA ASN A 82 0.10 1.64 -11.37
C ASN A 82 1.61 1.93 -11.36
N ALA A 83 2.33 1.31 -10.44
CA ALA A 83 3.78 1.46 -10.35
C ALA A 83 4.47 0.90 -11.60
N ALA A 84 4.02 -0.26 -12.08
CA ALA A 84 4.58 -0.90 -13.27
C ALA A 84 4.34 -0.06 -14.52
N ASN A 85 3.24 0.67 -14.57
CA ASN A 85 2.92 1.55 -15.69
C ASN A 85 3.57 2.93 -15.55
N GLY A 86 4.29 3.18 -14.47
CA GLY A 86 4.94 4.47 -14.24
C GLY A 86 3.96 5.60 -13.96
N VAL A 87 2.79 5.29 -13.41
CA VAL A 87 1.70 6.24 -13.20
C VAL A 87 1.55 6.56 -11.72
N LYS A 88 1.42 7.85 -11.40
CA LYS A 88 1.17 8.32 -10.04
C LYS A 88 -0.34 8.42 -9.81
N LYS A 89 -0.98 7.27 -9.71
CA LYS A 89 -2.42 7.18 -9.51
C LYS A 89 -2.69 6.64 -8.11
N PRO A 90 -3.48 7.35 -7.29
CA PRO A 90 -3.75 6.88 -5.93
C PRO A 90 -4.57 5.60 -5.93
N LEU A 91 -4.40 4.82 -4.86
CA LEU A 91 -5.21 3.64 -4.64
C LEU A 91 -6.67 4.04 -4.52
N PRO A 92 -7.61 3.23 -5.03
CA PRO A 92 -9.03 3.55 -4.89
C PRO A 92 -9.43 3.73 -3.42
N ILE A 93 -10.30 4.69 -3.16
CA ILE A 93 -10.89 4.96 -1.85
C ILE A 93 -9.91 5.55 -0.85
N ILE A 94 -8.77 4.88 -0.60
CA ILE A 94 -7.86 5.28 0.48
C ILE A 94 -6.65 6.10 -0.01
N GLY A 95 -6.28 5.96 -1.28
CA GLY A 95 -5.00 6.49 -1.77
C GLY A 95 -4.88 8.01 -1.67
N SER A 96 -5.95 8.73 -1.97
CA SER A 96 -5.92 10.18 -1.91
C SER A 96 -5.70 10.71 -0.50
N MET A 97 -6.04 9.92 0.52
CA MET A 97 -5.78 10.30 1.91
C MET A 97 -4.29 10.34 2.24
N PHE A 98 -3.49 9.59 1.50
CA PHE A 98 -2.07 9.42 1.82
C PHE A 98 -1.15 10.16 0.87
N GLU A 99 -1.67 10.85 -0.15
CA GLU A 99 -0.85 11.57 -1.12
C GLU A 99 0.05 12.62 -0.46
N ASP A 100 -0.48 13.32 0.54
CA ASP A 100 0.22 14.41 1.21
C ASP A 100 0.70 14.01 2.61
N LYS A 101 0.65 12.72 2.95
CA LYS A 101 1.09 12.25 4.25
C LYS A 101 2.53 11.75 4.18
N PHE A 102 3.09 11.44 5.34
CA PHE A 102 4.43 10.84 5.44
C PHE A 102 5.52 11.74 4.82
N ALA A 103 5.62 12.96 5.33
CA ALA A 103 6.58 13.95 4.82
C ALA A 103 8.03 13.44 4.84
N PHE A 104 8.34 12.45 5.70
CA PHE A 104 9.70 11.88 5.75
C PHE A 104 10.06 11.11 4.46
N ILE A 105 9.08 10.77 3.66
CA ILE A 105 9.32 10.13 2.38
C ILE A 105 9.66 11.17 1.31
N GLY A 106 9.12 12.32 1.43
CA GLY A 106 9.36 13.42 0.49
C GLY A 106 8.04 14.11 0.09
#